data_04ec3b18bdee82c60d432b3cc81b2a37
#
_entry.id   04ec3b18bdee82c60d432b3cc81b2a37
#
_cell.length_a   1.000
_cell.length_b   1.000
_cell.length_c   1.000
_cell.angle_alpha   90.00
_cell.angle_beta   90.00
_cell.angle_gamma   90.00
#
_symmetry.space_group_name_H-M   'P 1'
#
loop_
_entity.id
_entity.type
_entity.pdbx_description
1 polymer ?
#
loop_
_entity_poly.entity_id
_entity_poly.type
_entity_poly.pdbx_seq_one_letter_code
_entity_poly.pdbx_strand_id
1 'polypeptide(L)'
;MEETSALKVLGRAMERGPERVMKEAEAWLRVRDREGRLRPLVANAAQRRFEERRGRQNIVLKARQMGVTTWVAGRFFLRTITRPGTLTLQVAHTREAAEGIFRIVQRMWEELPEDLRKGPLVRSRANVGQMVFPELDSEYRVASACDIGAGRGMSLQNLHCSEVSRWPGDAAMTLAGLRAALAPSGELILESTPNGAYGAFYEEWCSAVDAGGEGDVMVRHFLPWWLEPAYVAARVEAAAMTAVETALVERHGLSGEQIGFRRGLERSYGGLRSQEFAEDAETCFRATGTCFFDVEAIERQMVEVDPVAAVRRGGALLVWLLPKEGRSYLVAVDSAGGGEEGDFAAVQVIDRQTGLQCAELQERLKPWELAKVAVELAREYGDAVIAVERNNHGAAVLAYIDKSERYTKVYRQGNEAGWLTTVASKPKMTARLGTLLEEQPEIFQSRRLLGECRTFVGRERGKTGAANGSHDDLVMAMAVAQSVRMEMVRPSRGSWADGIR
;
A
#
# COMPACT_ATOMS: atom_id res chain seq x y z
N MET A 1 -26.97 24.04 29.63
CA MET A 1 -26.08 25.21 29.42
C MET A 1 -24.67 24.98 29.96
N GLU A 2 -24.48 24.36 31.14
CA GLU A 2 -23.15 24.06 31.71
C GLU A 2 -22.32 23.07 30.90
N GLU A 3 -22.92 22.04 30.36
CA GLU A 3 -22.26 20.96 29.61
C GLU A 3 -21.66 21.41 28.27
N THR A 4 -22.37 22.29 27.54
CA THR A 4 -21.84 22.96 26.35
C THR A 4 -20.66 23.88 26.71
N SER A 5 -20.64 24.41 27.94
CA SER A 5 -19.55 25.18 28.47
C SER A 5 -18.29 24.33 28.69
N ALA A 6 -18.42 23.10 29.21
CA ALA A 6 -17.30 22.19 29.42
C ALA A 6 -16.59 21.82 28.09
N LEU A 7 -17.33 21.49 27.02
CA LEU A 7 -16.78 21.22 25.71
C LEU A 7 -16.07 22.43 25.09
N LYS A 8 -16.60 23.64 25.27
CA LYS A 8 -15.94 24.88 24.84
C LYS A 8 -14.64 25.12 25.60
N VAL A 9 -14.63 24.87 26.92
CA VAL A 9 -13.41 25.01 27.74
C VAL A 9 -12.36 24.00 27.29
N LEU A 10 -12.76 22.73 27.05
CA LEU A 10 -11.88 21.70 26.53
C LEU A 10 -11.30 22.09 25.15
N GLY A 11 -12.13 22.57 24.21
CA GLY A 11 -11.68 23.03 22.90
C GLY A 11 -10.63 24.16 22.99
N ARG A 12 -10.90 25.18 23.81
CA ARG A 12 -9.95 26.26 24.08
C ARG A 12 -8.67 25.80 24.75
N ALA A 13 -8.76 24.78 25.63
CA ALA A 13 -7.59 24.21 26.28
C ALA A 13 -6.67 23.54 25.24
N MET A 14 -7.23 22.79 24.30
CA MET A 14 -6.46 22.12 23.24
C MET A 14 -5.74 23.10 22.30
N GLU A 15 -6.21 24.32 22.16
CA GLU A 15 -5.56 25.38 21.35
C GLU A 15 -4.29 25.95 21.99
N ARG A 16 -4.06 25.67 23.28
CA ARG A 16 -2.88 26.20 24.03
C ARG A 16 -1.58 25.43 23.75
N GLY A 17 -1.61 24.43 22.88
CA GLY A 17 -0.41 23.74 22.44
C GLY A 17 -0.37 22.24 22.74
N PRO A 18 0.70 21.55 22.29
CA PRO A 18 0.82 20.09 22.33
C PRO A 18 0.67 19.47 23.73
N GLU A 19 1.31 20.06 24.73
CA GLU A 19 1.23 19.57 26.12
C GLU A 19 -0.21 19.55 26.64
N ARG A 20 -0.98 20.57 26.26
CA ARG A 20 -2.37 20.64 26.71
C ARG A 20 -3.23 19.60 26.01
N VAL A 21 -3.02 19.37 24.71
CA VAL A 21 -3.69 18.30 23.97
C VAL A 21 -3.44 16.93 24.66
N MET A 22 -2.20 16.64 25.05
CA MET A 22 -1.84 15.39 25.72
C MET A 22 -2.53 15.26 27.08
N LYS A 23 -2.57 16.33 27.88
CA LYS A 23 -3.27 16.33 29.19
C LYS A 23 -4.79 16.13 29.03
N GLU A 24 -5.40 16.76 28.05
CA GLU A 24 -6.83 16.59 27.81
C GLU A 24 -7.14 15.17 27.29
N ALA A 25 -6.29 14.60 26.42
CA ALA A 25 -6.46 13.21 25.98
C ALA A 25 -6.39 12.22 27.17
N GLU A 26 -5.44 12.38 28.07
CA GLU A 26 -5.31 11.58 29.28
C GLU A 26 -6.52 11.72 30.22
N ALA A 27 -7.02 12.95 30.39
CA ALA A 27 -8.14 13.24 31.26
C ALA A 27 -9.46 12.65 30.74
N TRP A 28 -9.73 12.82 29.45
CA TRP A 28 -11.04 12.56 28.85
C TRP A 28 -11.17 11.23 28.13
N LEU A 29 -10.06 10.66 27.60
CA LEU A 29 -10.14 9.50 26.75
C LEU A 29 -9.66 8.22 27.44
N ARG A 30 -10.35 7.11 27.14
CA ARG A 30 -10.01 5.77 27.61
C ARG A 30 -9.81 4.85 26.41
N VAL A 31 -8.77 4.03 26.48
CA VAL A 31 -8.41 3.05 25.47
C VAL A 31 -8.06 1.72 26.13
N ARG A 32 -8.12 0.62 25.37
CA ARG A 32 -7.58 -0.67 25.86
C ARG A 32 -6.09 -0.75 25.56
N ASP A 33 -5.34 -1.12 26.61
CA ASP A 33 -3.93 -1.48 26.45
C ASP A 33 -3.77 -2.86 25.74
N ARG A 34 -2.52 -3.29 25.54
CA ARG A 34 -2.21 -4.58 24.88
C ARG A 34 -2.72 -5.80 25.67
N GLU A 35 -2.94 -5.66 26.96
CA GLU A 35 -3.52 -6.70 27.82
C GLU A 35 -5.05 -6.60 27.91
N GLY A 36 -5.67 -5.73 27.12
CA GLY A 36 -7.13 -5.54 27.06
C GLY A 36 -7.71 -4.71 28.21
N ARG A 37 -6.89 -4.14 29.11
CA ARG A 37 -7.33 -3.33 30.26
C ARG A 37 -7.65 -1.91 29.81
N LEU A 38 -8.72 -1.35 30.34
CA LEU A 38 -9.09 0.04 30.09
C LEU A 38 -8.13 1.00 30.82
N ARG A 39 -7.53 1.92 30.08
CA ARG A 39 -6.55 2.91 30.58
C ARG A 39 -6.84 4.30 30.02
N PRO A 40 -6.42 5.37 30.71
CA PRO A 40 -6.34 6.69 30.12
C PRO A 40 -5.46 6.69 28.86
N LEU A 41 -5.78 7.52 27.88
CA LEU A 41 -4.93 7.72 26.71
C LEU A 41 -3.73 8.63 27.06
N VAL A 42 -2.69 8.03 27.61
CA VAL A 42 -1.43 8.69 27.93
C VAL A 42 -0.51 8.62 26.70
N ALA A 43 -0.04 9.77 26.23
CA ALA A 43 0.86 9.82 25.09
C ALA A 43 2.20 9.13 25.40
N ASN A 44 2.55 8.10 24.61
CA ASN A 44 3.88 7.48 24.64
C ASN A 44 4.93 8.39 23.96
N ALA A 45 6.21 7.99 23.97
CA ALA A 45 7.29 8.83 23.44
C ALA A 45 7.11 9.13 21.93
N ALA A 46 6.63 8.16 21.14
CA ALA A 46 6.38 8.36 19.71
C ALA A 46 5.23 9.36 19.45
N GLN A 47 4.13 9.19 20.18
CA GLN A 47 2.95 10.06 20.08
C GLN A 47 3.26 11.48 20.54
N ARG A 48 4.04 11.63 21.63
CA ARG A 48 4.54 12.92 22.13
C ARG A 48 5.40 13.61 21.08
N ARG A 49 6.39 12.91 20.53
CA ARG A 49 7.29 13.43 19.49
C ARG A 49 6.52 13.88 18.25
N PHE A 50 5.48 13.15 17.85
CA PHE A 50 4.59 13.55 16.76
C PHE A 50 3.81 14.83 17.12
N GLU A 51 3.13 14.85 18.27
CA GLU A 51 2.27 15.98 18.67
C GLU A 51 3.06 17.30 18.81
N GLU A 52 4.29 17.23 19.32
CA GLU A 52 5.16 18.41 19.50
C GLU A 52 5.66 19.02 18.18
N ARG A 53 5.76 18.20 17.12
CA ARG A 53 6.38 18.59 15.85
C ARG A 53 5.40 18.67 14.67
N ARG A 54 4.14 18.32 14.88
CA ARG A 54 3.16 18.27 13.80
C ARG A 54 2.90 19.62 13.17
N GLY A 55 2.75 19.61 11.85
CA GLY A 55 2.22 20.70 11.06
C GLY A 55 0.72 20.57 10.80
N ARG A 56 0.23 21.25 9.78
CA ARG A 56 -1.11 21.09 9.24
C ARG A 56 -1.22 19.86 8.34
N GLN A 57 -0.20 19.59 7.55
CA GLN A 57 -0.07 18.39 6.75
C GLN A 57 1.11 17.55 7.28
N ASN A 58 0.87 16.27 7.52
CA ASN A 58 1.84 15.41 8.18
C ASN A 58 1.95 14.05 7.48
N ILE A 59 3.18 13.55 7.34
CA ILE A 59 3.42 12.17 6.94
C ILE A 59 4.28 11.47 8.01
N VAL A 60 3.81 10.32 8.48
CA VAL A 60 4.41 9.58 9.59
C VAL A 60 4.89 8.22 9.11
N LEU A 61 6.20 8.09 9.01
CA LEU A 61 6.89 6.83 8.80
C LEU A 61 7.21 6.23 10.16
N LYS A 62 6.64 5.09 10.47
CA LYS A 62 6.70 4.51 11.80
C LYS A 62 7.07 3.03 11.79
N ALA A 63 7.62 2.55 12.89
CA ALA A 63 7.64 1.13 13.19
C ALA A 63 6.24 0.61 13.52
N ARG A 64 6.08 -0.71 13.52
CA ARG A 64 4.82 -1.37 13.82
C ARG A 64 4.36 -1.08 15.25
N GLN A 65 3.04 -1.00 15.46
CA GLN A 65 2.38 -0.88 16.78
C GLN A 65 2.86 0.30 17.67
N MET A 66 3.22 1.43 17.08
CA MET A 66 3.61 2.64 17.80
C MET A 66 2.43 3.42 18.39
N GLY A 67 1.19 2.95 18.18
CA GLY A 67 -0.03 3.58 18.70
C GLY A 67 -0.41 4.90 18.02
N VAL A 68 0.20 5.25 16.88
CA VAL A 68 -0.06 6.51 16.16
C VAL A 68 -1.51 6.61 15.71
N THR A 69 -2.07 5.55 15.11
CA THR A 69 -3.48 5.48 14.69
C THR A 69 -4.43 5.77 15.84
N THR A 70 -4.19 5.18 17.02
CA THR A 70 -4.98 5.40 18.25
C THR A 70 -4.87 6.85 18.74
N TRP A 71 -3.66 7.42 18.70
CA TRP A 71 -3.41 8.80 19.09
C TRP A 71 -4.16 9.79 18.19
N VAL A 72 -4.01 9.63 16.88
CA VAL A 72 -4.69 10.48 15.89
C VAL A 72 -6.21 10.35 16.02
N ALA A 73 -6.72 9.13 16.21
CA ALA A 73 -8.15 8.88 16.42
C ALA A 73 -8.67 9.65 17.65
N GLY A 74 -7.97 9.57 18.77
CA GLY A 74 -8.35 10.29 20.00
C GLY A 74 -8.31 11.79 19.85
N ARG A 75 -7.24 12.30 19.27
CA ARG A 75 -7.05 13.72 19.01
C ARG A 75 -8.12 14.29 18.07
N PHE A 76 -8.42 13.59 16.98
CA PHE A 76 -9.46 14.02 16.03
C PHE A 76 -10.86 13.85 16.62
N PHE A 77 -11.07 12.83 17.46
CA PHE A 77 -12.32 12.69 18.21
C PHE A 77 -12.56 13.90 19.14
N LEU A 78 -11.56 14.30 19.94
CA LEU A 78 -11.66 15.49 20.78
C LEU A 78 -11.98 16.73 19.95
N ARG A 79 -11.33 16.93 18.79
CA ARG A 79 -11.64 18.07 17.90
C ARG A 79 -13.07 18.01 17.38
N THR A 80 -13.56 16.83 17.02
CA THR A 80 -14.92 16.64 16.50
C THR A 80 -15.99 17.00 17.52
N ILE A 81 -15.78 16.67 18.80
CA ILE A 81 -16.75 16.93 19.86
C ILE A 81 -16.59 18.32 20.51
N THR A 82 -15.52 19.04 20.24
CA THR A 82 -15.27 20.35 20.84
C THR A 82 -15.41 21.53 19.87
N ARG A 83 -15.44 21.25 18.56
CA ARG A 83 -15.57 22.26 17.50
C ARG A 83 -16.80 21.97 16.65
N PRO A 84 -17.89 22.74 16.81
CA PRO A 84 -19.09 22.58 15.97
C PRO A 84 -18.76 22.67 14.48
N GLY A 85 -19.50 21.92 13.66
CA GLY A 85 -19.31 21.86 12.20
C GLY A 85 -18.09 21.04 11.77
N THR A 86 -17.51 20.22 12.65
CA THR A 86 -16.30 19.45 12.32
C THR A 86 -16.66 18.11 11.68
N LEU A 87 -16.21 17.91 10.45
CA LEU A 87 -16.28 16.63 9.77
C LEU A 87 -14.89 15.98 9.76
N THR A 88 -14.80 14.81 10.40
CA THR A 88 -13.59 13.98 10.48
C THR A 88 -13.75 12.72 9.65
N LEU A 89 -12.75 12.42 8.82
CA LEU A 89 -12.65 11.17 8.09
C LEU A 89 -11.33 10.46 8.39
N GLN A 90 -11.40 9.20 8.80
CA GLN A 90 -10.25 8.28 8.82
C GLN A 90 -10.41 7.23 7.73
N VAL A 91 -9.33 6.96 6.99
CA VAL A 91 -9.31 5.96 5.92
C VAL A 91 -8.25 4.92 6.25
N ALA A 92 -8.64 3.65 6.29
CA ALA A 92 -7.76 2.51 6.53
C ALA A 92 -7.59 1.67 5.25
N HIS A 93 -6.52 0.85 5.20
CA HIS A 93 -6.21 0.02 4.04
C HIS A 93 -7.21 -1.12 3.78
N THR A 94 -7.91 -1.62 4.81
CA THR A 94 -8.98 -2.63 4.69
C THR A 94 -10.22 -2.22 5.48
N ARG A 95 -11.35 -2.90 5.23
CA ARG A 95 -12.61 -2.71 5.97
C ARG A 95 -12.45 -3.13 7.43
N GLU A 96 -11.78 -4.24 7.71
CA GLU A 96 -11.55 -4.75 9.07
C GLU A 96 -10.72 -3.76 9.88
N ALA A 97 -9.67 -3.16 9.26
CA ALA A 97 -8.87 -2.12 9.89
C ALA A 97 -9.71 -0.86 10.18
N ALA A 98 -10.58 -0.46 9.25
CA ALA A 98 -11.51 0.65 9.43
C ALA A 98 -12.46 0.39 10.62
N GLU A 99 -13.08 -0.79 10.68
CA GLU A 99 -13.92 -1.20 11.82
C GLU A 99 -13.14 -1.23 13.14
N GLY A 100 -11.86 -1.66 13.09
CA GLY A 100 -10.95 -1.62 14.23
C GLY A 100 -10.75 -0.21 14.77
N ILE A 101 -10.48 0.75 13.89
CA ILE A 101 -10.36 2.16 14.25
C ILE A 101 -11.69 2.70 14.81
N PHE A 102 -12.79 2.38 14.16
CA PHE A 102 -14.11 2.84 14.64
C PHE A 102 -14.43 2.33 16.03
N ARG A 103 -14.12 1.05 16.35
CA ARG A 103 -14.29 0.50 17.71
C ARG A 103 -13.46 1.25 18.76
N ILE A 104 -12.28 1.77 18.41
CA ILE A 104 -11.48 2.61 19.32
C ILE A 104 -12.24 3.91 19.62
N VAL A 105 -12.71 4.60 18.58
CA VAL A 105 -13.42 5.89 18.71
C VAL A 105 -14.77 5.69 19.44
N GLN A 106 -15.48 4.62 19.13
CA GLN A 106 -16.74 4.27 19.82
C GLN A 106 -16.52 4.09 21.33
N ARG A 107 -15.45 3.40 21.71
CA ARG A 107 -15.09 3.24 23.14
C ARG A 107 -14.74 4.57 23.77
N MET A 108 -13.99 5.42 23.11
CA MET A 108 -13.69 6.77 23.62
C MET A 108 -14.98 7.54 23.93
N TRP A 109 -16.00 7.45 23.06
CA TRP A 109 -17.31 8.05 23.31
C TRP A 109 -18.03 7.36 24.47
N GLU A 110 -18.05 6.03 24.54
CA GLU A 110 -18.73 5.25 25.59
C GLU A 110 -18.20 5.55 27.00
N GLU A 111 -16.93 5.89 27.11
CA GLU A 111 -16.24 6.19 28.37
C GLU A 111 -16.28 7.68 28.76
N LEU A 112 -16.90 8.54 27.95
CA LEU A 112 -17.12 9.93 28.36
C LEU A 112 -18.20 10.02 29.47
N PRO A 113 -18.19 11.10 30.28
CA PRO A 113 -19.23 11.34 31.26
C PRO A 113 -20.65 11.21 30.68
N GLU A 114 -21.55 10.59 31.45
CA GLU A 114 -22.90 10.29 31.01
C GLU A 114 -23.69 11.53 30.61
N ASP A 115 -23.52 12.64 31.34
CA ASP A 115 -24.17 13.92 31.08
C ASP A 115 -23.82 14.44 29.69
N LEU A 116 -22.54 14.35 29.29
CA LEU A 116 -22.13 14.71 27.94
C LEU A 116 -22.75 13.81 26.87
N ARG A 117 -22.80 12.50 27.12
CA ARG A 117 -23.33 11.51 26.16
C ARG A 117 -24.85 11.59 25.99
N LYS A 118 -25.57 11.96 27.04
CA LYS A 118 -27.02 12.17 27.04
C LYS A 118 -27.42 13.61 26.71
N GLY A 119 -26.47 14.54 26.76
CA GLY A 119 -26.60 15.95 26.41
C GLY A 119 -26.03 16.25 25.02
N PRO A 120 -25.04 17.17 24.90
CA PRO A 120 -24.59 17.69 23.60
C PRO A 120 -23.91 16.65 22.70
N LEU A 121 -23.55 15.50 23.23
CA LEU A 121 -22.92 14.40 22.46
C LEU A 121 -23.87 13.22 22.23
N VAL A 122 -25.18 13.45 22.29
CA VAL A 122 -26.17 12.45 21.84
C VAL A 122 -25.93 12.15 20.36
N ARG A 123 -25.88 10.86 20.04
CA ARG A 123 -25.69 10.39 18.66
C ARG A 123 -27.04 10.16 17.99
N SER A 124 -27.26 10.75 16.81
CA SER A 124 -28.45 10.48 15.99
C SER A 124 -28.32 9.21 15.15
N ARG A 125 -27.08 8.83 14.80
CA ARG A 125 -26.74 7.61 14.08
C ARG A 125 -25.45 7.02 14.64
N ALA A 126 -25.43 5.70 14.80
CA ALA A 126 -24.22 4.92 15.02
C ALA A 126 -24.38 3.68 14.13
N ASN A 127 -23.81 3.72 12.93
CA ASN A 127 -23.61 2.54 12.10
C ASN A 127 -22.15 2.10 12.16
N VAL A 128 -21.77 1.07 11.42
CA VAL A 128 -20.46 0.39 11.50
C VAL A 128 -19.26 1.29 11.14
N GLY A 129 -19.46 2.56 10.79
CA GLY A 129 -18.35 3.45 10.41
C GLY A 129 -18.63 4.93 10.59
N GLN A 130 -19.75 5.31 11.27
CA GLN A 130 -20.16 6.71 11.34
C GLN A 130 -20.78 7.04 12.69
N MET A 131 -20.41 8.21 13.22
CA MET A 131 -20.93 8.76 14.47
C MET A 131 -21.29 10.23 14.24
N VAL A 132 -22.58 10.58 14.34
CA VAL A 132 -23.10 11.92 14.08
C VAL A 132 -23.55 12.55 15.38
N PHE A 133 -23.15 13.80 15.62
CA PHE A 133 -23.50 14.63 16.78
C PHE A 133 -24.34 15.82 16.31
N PRO A 134 -25.68 15.70 16.27
CA PRO A 134 -26.56 16.73 15.69
C PRO A 134 -26.48 18.09 16.40
N GLU A 135 -26.35 18.08 17.73
CA GLU A 135 -26.25 19.31 18.53
C GLU A 135 -24.99 20.15 18.20
N LEU A 136 -23.97 19.49 17.65
CA LEU A 136 -22.72 20.14 17.26
C LEU A 136 -22.59 20.31 15.73
N ASP A 137 -23.54 19.78 14.96
CA ASP A 137 -23.39 19.68 13.49
C ASP A 137 -22.05 19.04 13.10
N SER A 138 -21.63 18.01 13.83
CA SER A 138 -20.30 17.40 13.69
C SER A 138 -20.42 15.89 13.44
N GLU A 139 -19.43 15.36 12.74
CA GLU A 139 -19.44 13.96 12.35
C GLU A 139 -18.03 13.35 12.39
N TYR A 140 -17.96 12.10 12.83
CA TYR A 140 -16.75 11.26 12.77
C TYR A 140 -17.04 10.04 11.90
N ARG A 141 -16.29 9.90 10.81
CA ARG A 141 -16.38 8.76 9.87
C ARG A 141 -15.09 7.97 9.82
N VAL A 142 -15.24 6.66 9.60
CA VAL A 142 -14.15 5.78 9.21
C VAL A 142 -14.56 5.01 7.95
N ALA A 143 -13.65 4.95 6.97
CA ALA A 143 -13.87 4.28 5.68
C ALA A 143 -12.67 3.42 5.31
N SER A 144 -12.84 2.54 4.34
CA SER A 144 -11.75 1.80 3.72
C SER A 144 -11.24 2.51 2.46
N ALA A 145 -9.96 2.40 2.16
CA ALA A 145 -9.39 2.84 0.88
C ALA A 145 -9.93 2.04 -0.33
N CYS A 146 -10.57 0.89 -0.07
CA CYS A 146 -11.31 0.14 -1.09
C CYS A 146 -12.64 0.81 -1.48
N ASP A 147 -13.18 1.72 -0.67
CA ASP A 147 -14.47 2.36 -0.92
C ASP A 147 -14.30 3.49 -1.95
N ILE A 148 -14.67 3.21 -3.19
CA ILE A 148 -14.61 4.19 -4.30
C ILE A 148 -15.54 5.36 -3.99
N GLY A 149 -14.95 6.52 -3.68
CA GLY A 149 -15.71 7.74 -3.37
C GLY A 149 -15.74 8.12 -1.90
N ALA A 150 -14.99 7.45 -1.03
CA ALA A 150 -14.76 7.93 0.34
C ALA A 150 -14.32 9.41 0.30
N GLY A 151 -15.03 10.27 1.02
CA GLY A 151 -14.74 11.72 1.07
C GLY A 151 -15.32 12.57 -0.06
N ARG A 152 -15.84 12.01 -1.17
CA ARG A 152 -16.43 12.81 -2.26
C ARG A 152 -17.65 13.61 -1.77
N GLY A 153 -17.70 14.89 -2.13
CA GLY A 153 -18.78 15.81 -1.74
C GLY A 153 -18.74 16.25 -0.27
N MET A 154 -17.66 15.98 0.44
CA MET A 154 -17.45 16.41 1.83
C MET A 154 -16.53 17.61 1.90
N SER A 155 -16.61 18.36 3.01
CA SER A 155 -15.64 19.40 3.39
C SER A 155 -15.01 18.99 4.72
N LEU A 156 -13.86 18.32 4.64
CA LEU A 156 -13.21 17.70 5.78
C LEU A 156 -12.34 18.69 6.56
N GLN A 157 -12.50 18.75 7.88
CA GLN A 157 -11.61 19.50 8.77
C GLN A 157 -10.48 18.61 9.29
N ASN A 158 -10.70 17.30 9.36
CA ASN A 158 -9.67 16.35 9.77
C ASN A 158 -9.70 15.14 8.82
N LEU A 159 -8.54 14.85 8.24
CA LEU A 159 -8.35 13.68 7.38
C LEU A 159 -7.15 12.87 7.86
N HIS A 160 -7.37 11.60 8.17
CA HIS A 160 -6.33 10.65 8.54
C HIS A 160 -6.33 9.46 7.60
N CYS A 161 -5.21 9.19 6.99
CA CYS A 161 -4.98 8.07 6.08
C CYS A 161 -3.99 7.10 6.73
N SER A 162 -4.49 5.95 7.16
CA SER A 162 -3.70 4.93 7.88
C SER A 162 -3.23 3.82 6.94
N GLU A 163 -1.97 3.38 7.12
CA GLU A 163 -1.27 2.34 6.34
C GLU A 163 -1.31 2.58 4.82
N VAL A 164 -1.03 3.84 4.42
CA VAL A 164 -1.12 4.30 3.02
C VAL A 164 -0.23 3.48 2.08
N SER A 165 0.94 3.01 2.52
CA SER A 165 1.82 2.16 1.71
C SER A 165 1.21 0.80 1.34
N ARG A 166 0.09 0.42 1.99
CA ARG A 166 -0.63 -0.84 1.79
C ARG A 166 -2.00 -0.64 1.14
N TRP A 167 -2.29 0.57 0.66
CA TRP A 167 -3.57 0.84 0.02
C TRP A 167 -3.70 0.11 -1.32
N PRO A 168 -4.86 -0.50 -1.59
CA PRO A 168 -5.10 -1.20 -2.84
C PRO A 168 -5.30 -0.23 -4.01
N GLY A 169 -5.07 -0.70 -5.22
CA GLY A 169 -5.30 0.06 -6.44
C GLY A 169 -4.36 1.26 -6.60
N ASP A 170 -4.87 2.34 -7.20
CA ASP A 170 -4.13 3.58 -7.34
C ASP A 170 -4.27 4.46 -6.09
N ALA A 171 -3.33 4.27 -5.15
CA ALA A 171 -3.29 5.03 -3.92
C ALA A 171 -3.07 6.54 -4.15
N ALA A 172 -2.34 6.94 -5.20
CA ALA A 172 -2.10 8.35 -5.54
C ALA A 172 -3.41 9.03 -5.97
N MET A 173 -4.20 8.38 -6.82
CA MET A 173 -5.51 8.89 -7.25
C MET A 173 -6.49 8.96 -6.06
N THR A 174 -6.49 7.96 -5.19
CA THR A 174 -7.32 7.95 -3.97
C THR A 174 -6.95 9.10 -3.05
N LEU A 175 -5.65 9.34 -2.79
CA LEU A 175 -5.17 10.47 -1.99
C LEU A 175 -5.52 11.82 -2.62
N ALA A 176 -5.38 11.96 -3.93
CA ALA A 176 -5.77 13.19 -4.63
C ALA A 176 -7.25 13.52 -4.44
N GLY A 177 -8.13 12.51 -4.55
CA GLY A 177 -9.57 12.66 -4.30
C GLY A 177 -9.90 13.06 -2.87
N LEU A 178 -9.22 12.47 -1.88
CA LEU A 178 -9.39 12.79 -0.46
C LEU A 178 -8.86 14.19 -0.12
N ARG A 179 -7.72 14.60 -0.69
CA ARG A 179 -7.18 15.96 -0.53
C ARG A 179 -8.09 17.03 -1.10
N ALA A 180 -8.75 16.76 -2.22
CA ALA A 180 -9.72 17.69 -2.79
C ALA A 180 -10.93 17.92 -1.90
N ALA A 181 -11.24 17.01 -0.97
CA ALA A 181 -12.29 17.16 0.03
C ALA A 181 -11.81 17.86 1.31
N LEU A 182 -10.50 18.09 1.49
CA LEU A 182 -9.96 18.73 2.67
C LEU A 182 -10.22 20.24 2.63
N ALA A 183 -10.79 20.78 3.71
CA ALA A 183 -10.99 22.22 3.86
C ALA A 183 -9.62 22.96 3.86
N PRO A 184 -9.55 24.24 3.41
CA PRO A 184 -8.28 24.98 3.38
C PRO A 184 -7.55 25.07 4.73
N SER A 185 -8.29 25.06 5.85
CA SER A 185 -7.76 25.01 7.21
C SER A 185 -7.70 23.61 7.80
N GLY A 186 -8.03 22.59 7.01
CA GLY A 186 -8.10 21.20 7.45
C GLY A 186 -6.73 20.62 7.76
N GLU A 187 -6.71 19.60 8.60
CA GLU A 187 -5.50 18.87 8.97
C GLU A 187 -5.46 17.49 8.27
N LEU A 188 -4.32 17.19 7.65
CA LEU A 188 -4.03 15.91 6.99
C LEU A 188 -2.95 15.17 7.75
N ILE A 189 -3.18 13.88 8.00
CA ILE A 189 -2.17 12.97 8.53
C ILE A 189 -2.14 11.70 7.67
N LEU A 190 -1.01 11.45 7.02
CA LEU A 190 -0.71 10.18 6.36
C LEU A 190 0.18 9.38 7.28
N GLU A 191 -0.10 8.10 7.51
CA GLU A 191 0.80 7.24 8.28
C GLU A 191 0.97 5.87 7.64
N SER A 192 2.16 5.29 7.76
CA SER A 192 2.41 3.90 7.39
C SER A 192 3.70 3.34 8.01
N THR A 193 3.78 2.02 8.07
CA THR A 193 5.05 1.31 8.02
C THR A 193 5.57 1.35 6.58
N PRO A 194 6.89 1.28 6.35
CA PRO A 194 7.43 1.24 4.98
C PRO A 194 7.00 -0.05 4.26
N ASN A 195 6.80 0.04 2.96
CA ASN A 195 6.44 -1.10 2.11
C ASN A 195 7.12 -0.97 0.73
N GLY A 196 8.44 -0.95 0.72
CA GLY A 196 9.24 -0.69 -0.48
C GLY A 196 9.40 0.80 -0.80
N ALA A 197 10.43 1.14 -1.57
CA ALA A 197 10.72 2.50 -1.97
C ALA A 197 9.98 2.87 -3.27
N TYR A 198 8.65 2.75 -3.28
CA TYR A 198 7.76 3.04 -4.40
C TYR A 198 6.34 3.36 -3.90
N GLY A 199 5.52 3.88 -4.80
CA GLY A 199 4.10 4.18 -4.56
C GLY A 199 3.86 5.46 -3.78
N ALA A 200 2.58 5.81 -3.67
CA ALA A 200 2.14 7.13 -3.20
C ALA A 200 2.74 7.54 -1.84
N PHE A 201 2.82 6.62 -0.87
CA PHE A 201 3.37 6.96 0.43
C PHE A 201 4.87 7.29 0.38
N TYR A 202 5.64 6.54 -0.42
CA TYR A 202 7.08 6.79 -0.58
C TYR A 202 7.34 8.09 -1.33
N GLU A 203 6.59 8.37 -2.40
CA GLU A 203 6.69 9.61 -3.17
C GLU A 203 6.35 10.84 -2.30
N GLU A 204 5.29 10.75 -1.49
CA GLU A 204 4.94 11.78 -0.51
C GLU A 204 6.02 11.95 0.56
N TRP A 205 6.60 10.86 1.04
CA TRP A 205 7.70 10.88 2.00
C TRP A 205 8.93 11.60 1.45
N CYS A 206 9.32 11.30 0.22
CA CYS A 206 10.47 11.93 -0.44
C CYS A 206 10.25 13.44 -0.69
N SER A 207 9.00 13.84 -0.96
CA SER A 207 8.64 15.25 -1.21
C SER A 207 8.44 16.07 0.08
N ALA A 208 8.26 15.41 1.23
CA ALA A 208 7.99 16.05 2.50
C ALA A 208 9.26 16.69 3.08
N VAL A 209 9.08 17.70 3.94
CA VAL A 209 10.15 18.42 4.62
C VAL A 209 10.22 18.07 6.10
N ASP A 210 11.37 18.29 6.72
CA ASP A 210 11.50 18.15 8.17
C ASP A 210 10.73 19.25 8.92
N ALA A 211 10.37 18.98 10.18
CA ALA A 211 9.64 19.93 11.02
C ALA A 211 10.38 21.28 11.11
N GLY A 212 9.65 22.35 10.90
CA GLY A 212 10.19 23.72 10.87
C GLY A 212 10.22 24.35 9.46
N GLY A 213 9.79 23.62 8.42
CA GLY A 213 9.61 24.19 7.08
C GLY A 213 8.55 25.30 7.07
N GLU A 214 8.78 26.38 6.32
CA GLU A 214 7.81 27.45 6.16
C GLU A 214 6.70 27.07 5.17
N GLY A 215 5.48 27.53 5.45
CA GLY A 215 4.33 27.38 4.57
C GLY A 215 3.49 26.13 4.82
N ASP A 216 2.59 25.85 3.86
CA ASP A 216 1.66 24.71 3.90
C ASP A 216 2.29 23.47 3.26
N VAL A 217 3.37 22.99 3.85
CA VAL A 217 4.14 21.86 3.36
C VAL A 217 3.83 20.60 4.19
N MET A 218 4.03 19.44 3.56
CA MET A 218 3.95 18.15 4.24
C MET A 218 5.15 17.98 5.18
N VAL A 219 4.89 17.85 6.49
CA VAL A 219 5.93 17.65 7.52
C VAL A 219 6.14 16.16 7.72
N ARG A 220 7.39 15.70 7.60
CA ARG A 220 7.74 14.30 7.83
C ARG A 220 8.12 14.00 9.28
N HIS A 221 7.65 12.85 9.75
CA HIS A 221 7.90 12.35 11.10
C HIS A 221 8.42 10.92 10.99
N PHE A 222 9.66 10.69 11.37
CA PHE A 222 10.21 9.35 11.51
C PHE A 222 10.12 8.90 12.98
N LEU A 223 9.44 7.77 13.22
CA LEU A 223 9.21 7.19 14.54
C LEU A 223 9.81 5.78 14.60
N PRO A 224 11.10 5.65 14.95
CA PRO A 224 11.78 4.37 15.07
C PRO A 224 11.23 3.54 16.25
N TRP A 225 11.41 2.22 16.18
CA TRP A 225 10.81 1.27 17.13
C TRP A 225 11.19 1.51 18.60
N TRP A 226 12.37 2.01 18.87
CA TRP A 226 12.84 2.25 20.24
C TRP A 226 12.14 3.39 20.98
N LEU A 227 11.27 4.14 20.33
CA LEU A 227 10.38 5.09 20.98
C LEU A 227 9.21 4.41 21.72
N GLU A 228 9.01 3.11 21.51
CA GLU A 228 8.02 2.34 22.26
C GLU A 228 8.68 1.68 23.49
N PRO A 229 8.35 2.12 24.72
CA PRO A 229 9.02 1.63 25.95
C PRO A 229 8.84 0.14 26.20
N ALA A 230 7.77 -0.47 25.66
CA ALA A 230 7.49 -1.89 25.80
C ALA A 230 8.40 -2.78 24.93
N TYR A 231 9.18 -2.21 24.03
CA TYR A 231 10.08 -2.95 23.15
C TYR A 231 11.42 -3.23 23.80
N VAL A 232 11.37 -4.08 24.81
CA VAL A 232 12.50 -4.54 25.61
C VAL A 232 12.49 -6.07 25.78
N ALA A 233 13.68 -6.67 25.96
CA ALA A 233 13.85 -8.09 26.22
C ALA A 233 15.02 -8.32 27.19
N ALA A 234 15.52 -9.54 27.27
CA ALA A 234 16.68 -9.85 28.13
C ALA A 234 17.87 -8.93 27.76
N ARG A 235 18.46 -8.32 28.76
CA ARG A 235 19.56 -7.36 28.61
C ARG A 235 20.78 -8.01 27.96
N VAL A 236 21.39 -7.27 27.05
CA VAL A 236 22.69 -7.58 26.45
C VAL A 236 23.75 -6.68 27.08
N GLU A 237 24.79 -7.31 27.67
CA GLU A 237 25.89 -6.58 28.25
C GLU A 237 26.77 -5.94 27.17
N ALA A 238 27.38 -4.77 27.47
CA ALA A 238 28.15 -3.99 26.51
C ALA A 238 29.29 -4.80 25.86
N ALA A 239 29.97 -5.64 26.62
CA ALA A 239 31.04 -6.51 26.11
C ALA A 239 30.59 -7.59 25.13
N ALA A 240 29.29 -7.87 25.06
CA ALA A 240 28.67 -8.85 24.16
C ALA A 240 28.00 -8.20 22.95
N MET A 241 28.06 -6.88 22.82
CA MET A 241 27.48 -6.14 21.69
C MET A 241 28.39 -6.19 20.47
N THR A 242 27.78 -6.26 19.29
CA THR A 242 28.49 -6.10 18.02
C THR A 242 28.83 -4.62 17.79
N ALA A 243 29.74 -4.34 16.86
CA ALA A 243 30.10 -2.95 16.49
C ALA A 243 28.85 -2.14 16.02
N VAL A 244 27.92 -2.77 15.28
CA VAL A 244 26.67 -2.14 14.85
C VAL A 244 25.79 -1.80 16.04
N GLU A 245 25.63 -2.71 17.02
CA GLU A 245 24.84 -2.50 18.22
C GLU A 245 25.44 -1.41 19.10
N THR A 246 26.76 -1.38 19.24
CA THR A 246 27.47 -0.32 19.96
C THR A 246 27.21 1.05 19.32
N ALA A 247 27.33 1.15 17.99
CA ALA A 247 27.05 2.39 17.28
C ALA A 247 25.57 2.85 17.45
N LEU A 248 24.61 1.94 17.50
CA LEU A 248 23.21 2.26 17.77
C LEU A 248 23.01 2.78 19.22
N VAL A 249 23.68 2.15 20.19
CA VAL A 249 23.67 2.62 21.58
C VAL A 249 24.25 4.03 21.68
N GLU A 250 25.41 4.28 21.07
CA GLU A 250 26.07 5.59 21.07
C GLU A 250 25.23 6.67 20.39
N ARG A 251 24.62 6.34 19.23
CA ARG A 251 23.89 7.31 18.41
C ARG A 251 22.52 7.63 18.97
N HIS A 252 21.81 6.64 19.54
CA HIS A 252 20.40 6.74 19.90
C HIS A 252 20.11 6.54 21.39
N GLY A 253 21.11 6.25 22.20
CA GLY A 253 20.97 6.03 23.64
C GLY A 253 20.20 4.75 23.99
N LEU A 254 20.29 3.69 23.16
CA LEU A 254 19.55 2.44 23.39
C LEU A 254 20.05 1.73 24.62
N SER A 255 19.13 1.13 25.37
CA SER A 255 19.47 0.28 26.52
C SER A 255 19.89 -1.14 26.09
N GLY A 256 20.57 -1.87 26.97
CA GLY A 256 20.89 -3.28 26.74
C GLY A 256 19.66 -4.16 26.54
N GLU A 257 18.55 -3.82 27.18
CA GLU A 257 17.26 -4.49 27.03
C GLU A 257 16.64 -4.25 25.64
N GLN A 258 16.82 -3.04 25.09
CA GLN A 258 16.40 -2.72 23.71
C GLN A 258 17.28 -3.45 22.69
N ILE A 259 18.58 -3.59 22.93
CA ILE A 259 19.46 -4.44 22.11
C ILE A 259 19.02 -5.90 22.16
N GLY A 260 18.62 -6.39 23.34
CA GLY A 260 18.06 -7.74 23.48
C GLY A 260 16.79 -7.94 22.65
N PHE A 261 15.89 -6.96 22.66
CA PHE A 261 14.69 -6.96 21.82
C PHE A 261 15.05 -6.96 20.32
N ARG A 262 15.98 -6.11 19.91
CA ARG A 262 16.48 -6.05 18.52
C ARG A 262 16.99 -7.42 18.02
N ARG A 263 17.76 -8.15 18.85
CA ARG A 263 18.19 -9.52 18.53
C ARG A 263 17.02 -10.49 18.40
N GLY A 264 15.97 -10.29 19.19
CA GLY A 264 14.71 -11.04 19.07
C GLY A 264 14.03 -10.78 17.72
N LEU A 265 13.99 -9.52 17.29
CA LEU A 265 13.44 -9.14 15.98
C LEU A 265 14.22 -9.76 14.82
N GLU A 266 15.55 -9.80 14.89
CA GLU A 266 16.40 -10.43 13.86
C GLU A 266 16.06 -11.91 13.69
N ARG A 267 15.86 -12.63 14.81
CA ARG A 267 15.48 -14.06 14.77
C ARG A 267 14.06 -14.28 14.23
N SER A 268 13.12 -13.40 14.56
CA SER A 268 11.70 -13.58 14.23
C SER A 268 11.33 -13.06 12.85
N TYR A 269 11.95 -11.99 12.40
CA TYR A 269 11.59 -11.26 11.17
C TYR A 269 12.68 -11.34 10.09
N GLY A 270 13.92 -11.72 10.44
CA GLY A 270 15.02 -11.76 9.50
C GLY A 270 15.16 -10.44 8.74
N GLY A 271 15.19 -10.55 7.43
CA GLY A 271 15.28 -9.38 6.56
C GLY A 271 14.10 -8.39 6.66
N LEU A 272 12.87 -8.82 7.06
CA LEU A 272 11.71 -7.94 7.24
C LEU A 272 11.84 -7.00 8.45
N ARG A 273 12.81 -7.22 9.32
CA ARG A 273 13.00 -6.41 10.52
C ARG A 273 13.10 -4.91 10.21
N SER A 274 13.89 -4.53 9.22
CA SER A 274 14.09 -3.13 8.86
C SER A 274 12.82 -2.46 8.37
N GLN A 275 11.93 -3.21 7.73
CA GLN A 275 10.64 -2.74 7.24
C GLN A 275 9.62 -2.62 8.37
N GLU A 276 9.46 -3.65 9.20
CA GLU A 276 8.43 -3.68 10.26
C GLU A 276 8.86 -2.87 11.51
N PHE A 277 10.17 -2.83 11.79
CA PHE A 277 10.77 -2.15 12.94
C PHE A 277 11.90 -1.22 12.45
N ALA A 278 11.51 -0.16 11.75
CA ALA A 278 12.41 0.78 11.13
C ALA A 278 13.41 1.41 12.14
N GLU A 279 14.69 1.38 11.76
CA GLU A 279 15.80 1.98 12.50
C GLU A 279 16.35 3.23 11.81
N ASP A 280 16.15 3.33 10.51
CA ASP A 280 16.59 4.44 9.68
C ASP A 280 15.57 4.74 8.61
N ALA A 281 15.31 6.03 8.36
CA ALA A 281 14.25 6.50 7.47
C ALA A 281 14.54 6.28 5.99
N GLU A 282 15.81 6.11 5.60
CA GLU A 282 16.21 5.88 4.20
C GLU A 282 16.28 4.39 3.90
N THR A 283 16.89 3.62 4.81
CA THR A 283 17.13 2.19 4.60
C THR A 283 15.91 1.32 4.83
N CYS A 284 14.91 1.78 5.62
CA CYS A 284 13.72 0.99 5.94
C CYS A 284 12.80 0.72 4.74
N PHE A 285 12.89 1.54 3.69
CA PHE A 285 12.16 1.32 2.43
C PHE A 285 12.82 0.29 1.52
N ARG A 286 14.07 -0.11 1.80
CA ARG A 286 14.74 -1.13 1.00
C ARG A 286 14.05 -2.47 1.22
N ALA A 287 13.70 -3.13 0.12
CA ALA A 287 13.12 -4.46 0.17
C ALA A 287 14.07 -5.43 0.89
N THR A 288 13.49 -6.28 1.71
CA THR A 288 14.24 -7.30 2.44
C THR A 288 14.53 -8.49 1.53
N GLY A 289 15.76 -8.71 1.24
CA GLY A 289 16.32 -9.65 0.27
C GLY A 289 17.06 -8.89 -0.84
N THR A 290 17.99 -9.54 -1.50
CA THR A 290 18.63 -8.97 -2.69
C THR A 290 17.55 -8.92 -3.77
N CYS A 291 17.21 -7.72 -4.26
CA CYS A 291 16.33 -7.60 -5.42
C CYS A 291 16.87 -8.50 -6.53
N PHE A 292 16.01 -9.29 -7.15
CA PHE A 292 16.40 -10.20 -8.21
C PHE A 292 16.81 -9.44 -9.47
N PHE A 293 16.18 -8.28 -9.72
CA PHE A 293 16.43 -7.42 -10.87
C PHE A 293 17.41 -6.28 -10.52
N ASP A 294 18.02 -5.69 -11.53
CA ASP A 294 18.90 -4.52 -11.36
C ASP A 294 18.07 -3.31 -10.90
N VAL A 295 18.35 -2.87 -9.67
CA VAL A 295 17.63 -1.75 -9.05
C VAL A 295 17.93 -0.42 -9.75
N GLU A 296 19.17 -0.21 -10.23
CA GLU A 296 19.54 1.05 -10.91
C GLU A 296 18.82 1.18 -12.25
N ALA A 297 18.69 0.07 -12.99
CA ALA A 297 17.93 0.03 -14.24
C ALA A 297 16.44 0.32 -13.98
N ILE A 298 15.87 -0.29 -12.93
CA ILE A 298 14.46 -0.05 -12.53
C ILE A 298 14.24 1.43 -12.17
N GLU A 299 15.08 2.00 -11.31
CA GLU A 299 14.93 3.38 -10.84
C GLU A 299 15.08 4.39 -11.98
N ARG A 300 16.04 4.19 -12.85
CA ARG A 300 16.22 5.01 -14.04
C ARG A 300 14.98 4.98 -14.92
N GLN A 301 14.46 3.77 -15.22
CA GLN A 301 13.26 3.63 -16.04
C GLN A 301 12.02 4.20 -15.38
N MET A 302 11.87 4.12 -14.05
CA MET A 302 10.76 4.75 -13.32
C MET A 302 10.66 6.27 -13.53
N VAL A 303 11.78 6.93 -13.75
CA VAL A 303 11.81 8.39 -14.05
C VAL A 303 11.45 8.66 -15.52
N GLU A 304 11.84 7.76 -16.43
CA GLU A 304 11.73 7.93 -17.87
C GLU A 304 10.43 7.40 -18.48
N VAL A 305 9.55 6.74 -17.70
CA VAL A 305 8.28 6.20 -18.23
C VAL A 305 7.42 7.27 -18.87
N ASP A 306 6.84 6.95 -20.03
CA ASP A 306 5.93 7.82 -20.74
C ASP A 306 4.65 8.11 -19.96
N PRO A 307 4.03 9.29 -20.17
CA PRO A 307 2.73 9.57 -19.62
C PRO A 307 1.67 8.56 -20.10
N VAL A 308 0.76 8.18 -19.22
CA VAL A 308 -0.35 7.30 -19.56
C VAL A 308 -1.29 8.00 -20.54
N ALA A 309 -1.53 7.40 -21.71
CA ALA A 309 -2.40 7.97 -22.75
C ALA A 309 -3.90 7.84 -22.38
N ALA A 310 -4.28 6.75 -21.70
CA ALA A 310 -5.65 6.57 -21.21
C ALA A 310 -5.70 5.78 -19.92
N VAL A 311 -6.57 6.22 -19.02
CA VAL A 311 -6.87 5.55 -17.74
C VAL A 311 -8.31 5.06 -17.77
N ARG A 312 -8.53 3.76 -17.61
CA ARG A 312 -9.84 3.11 -17.67
C ARG A 312 -10.09 2.27 -16.41
N ARG A 313 -11.33 1.83 -16.20
CA ARG A 313 -11.75 0.97 -15.08
C ARG A 313 -11.34 1.53 -13.70
N GLY A 314 -11.54 2.85 -13.53
CA GLY A 314 -11.19 3.50 -12.25
C GLY A 314 -9.70 3.47 -11.89
N GLY A 315 -8.80 3.35 -12.88
CA GLY A 315 -7.34 3.27 -12.66
C GLY A 315 -6.77 1.85 -12.75
N ALA A 316 -7.61 0.82 -12.80
CA ALA A 316 -7.15 -0.57 -12.90
C ALA A 316 -6.50 -0.88 -14.26
N LEU A 317 -6.98 -0.25 -15.35
CA LEU A 317 -6.44 -0.40 -16.70
C LEU A 317 -5.73 0.88 -17.14
N LEU A 318 -4.44 0.79 -17.40
CA LEU A 318 -3.59 1.84 -17.93
C LEU A 318 -3.22 1.53 -19.37
N VAL A 319 -3.27 2.53 -20.26
CA VAL A 319 -2.93 2.40 -21.69
C VAL A 319 -1.92 3.48 -22.03
N TRP A 320 -0.75 3.09 -22.53
CA TRP A 320 0.31 4.00 -23.02
C TRP A 320 0.26 4.14 -24.53
N LEU A 321 -0.01 3.04 -25.23
CA LEU A 321 -0.03 3.01 -26.70
C LEU A 321 -1.32 2.37 -27.19
N LEU A 322 -2.06 3.12 -28.02
CA LEU A 322 -3.21 2.61 -28.73
C LEU A 322 -2.77 1.67 -29.87
N PRO A 323 -3.62 0.72 -30.29
CA PRO A 323 -3.30 -0.17 -31.38
C PRO A 323 -3.05 0.59 -32.68
N LYS A 324 -2.05 0.15 -33.44
CA LYS A 324 -1.69 0.72 -34.77
C LYS A 324 -1.90 -0.31 -35.88
N GLU A 325 -2.40 0.14 -37.02
CA GLU A 325 -2.55 -0.73 -38.18
C GLU A 325 -1.20 -1.33 -38.63
N GLY A 326 -1.21 -2.57 -39.04
CA GLY A 326 0.00 -3.31 -39.44
C GLY A 326 0.89 -3.80 -38.30
N ARG A 327 0.54 -3.53 -37.03
CA ARG A 327 1.21 -4.09 -35.84
C ARG A 327 0.48 -5.33 -35.33
N SER A 328 1.22 -6.19 -34.67
CA SER A 328 0.66 -7.37 -34.02
C SER A 328 0.99 -7.35 -32.54
N TYR A 329 0.01 -7.75 -31.71
CA TYR A 329 0.10 -7.64 -30.25
C TYR A 329 -0.06 -9.00 -29.57
N LEU A 330 0.33 -9.05 -28.33
CA LEU A 330 0.19 -10.20 -27.43
C LEU A 330 -0.44 -9.72 -26.12
N VAL A 331 -1.47 -10.41 -25.68
CA VAL A 331 -2.13 -10.21 -24.38
C VAL A 331 -1.74 -11.37 -23.47
N ALA A 332 -0.95 -11.10 -22.45
CA ALA A 332 -0.55 -12.09 -21.46
C ALA A 332 -1.36 -11.91 -20.17
N VAL A 333 -1.79 -13.00 -19.57
CA VAL A 333 -2.69 -13.05 -18.43
C VAL A 333 -2.09 -13.91 -17.34
N ASP A 334 -1.93 -13.31 -16.16
CA ASP A 334 -1.74 -14.03 -14.89
C ASP A 334 -3.04 -13.98 -14.09
N SER A 335 -3.49 -15.12 -13.59
CA SER A 335 -4.84 -15.28 -13.04
C SER A 335 -4.83 -15.52 -11.55
N ALA A 336 -5.51 -14.65 -10.80
CA ALA A 336 -5.83 -14.86 -9.41
C ALA A 336 -7.22 -15.48 -9.20
N GLY A 337 -7.48 -15.98 -7.98
CA GLY A 337 -8.74 -16.62 -7.63
C GLY A 337 -9.97 -15.73 -7.53
N GLY A 338 -9.76 -14.40 -7.51
CA GLY A 338 -10.82 -13.38 -7.41
C GLY A 338 -11.62 -13.52 -6.12
N GLY A 339 -11.27 -12.78 -5.10
CA GLY A 339 -11.99 -12.65 -3.84
C GLY A 339 -11.62 -11.33 -3.19
N GLU A 340 -12.38 -10.87 -2.21
CA GLU A 340 -12.09 -9.60 -1.50
C GLU A 340 -10.71 -9.60 -0.82
N GLU A 341 -10.16 -10.78 -0.48
CA GLU A 341 -8.83 -10.99 0.11
C GLU A 341 -7.84 -11.69 -0.84
N GLY A 342 -8.22 -11.97 -2.10
CA GLY A 342 -7.39 -12.69 -3.08
C GLY A 342 -6.32 -11.81 -3.74
N ASP A 343 -5.35 -12.47 -4.39
CA ASP A 343 -4.35 -11.83 -5.24
C ASP A 343 -4.98 -11.11 -6.43
N PHE A 344 -4.25 -10.18 -7.03
CA PHE A 344 -4.70 -9.46 -8.21
C PHE A 344 -4.58 -10.33 -9.47
N ALA A 345 -5.55 -10.22 -10.36
CA ALA A 345 -5.40 -10.65 -11.74
C ALA A 345 -4.63 -9.58 -12.52
N ALA A 346 -3.66 -10.01 -13.31
CA ALA A 346 -2.81 -9.13 -14.10
C ALA A 346 -2.93 -9.44 -15.59
N VAL A 347 -3.02 -8.39 -16.41
CA VAL A 347 -2.96 -8.49 -17.88
C VAL A 347 -1.91 -7.52 -18.40
N GLN A 348 -1.04 -8.02 -19.28
CA GLN A 348 -0.06 -7.23 -20.00
C GLN A 348 -0.33 -7.27 -21.51
N VAL A 349 -0.41 -6.13 -22.13
CA VAL A 349 -0.47 -6.03 -23.59
C VAL A 349 0.85 -5.49 -24.12
N ILE A 350 1.50 -6.25 -24.99
CA ILE A 350 2.79 -5.85 -25.59
C ILE A 350 2.72 -5.90 -27.12
N ASP A 351 3.49 -5.02 -27.76
CA ASP A 351 3.78 -5.12 -29.21
C ASP A 351 4.71 -6.33 -29.45
N ARG A 352 4.29 -7.26 -30.29
CA ARG A 352 5.05 -8.48 -30.56
C ARG A 352 6.39 -8.23 -31.26
N GLN A 353 6.53 -7.18 -32.03
CA GLN A 353 7.76 -6.89 -32.76
C GLN A 353 8.84 -6.32 -31.85
N THR A 354 8.46 -5.34 -31.02
CA THR A 354 9.40 -4.61 -30.17
C THR A 354 9.47 -5.12 -28.74
N GLY A 355 8.41 -5.72 -28.22
CA GLY A 355 8.29 -6.09 -26.80
C GLY A 355 7.76 -4.94 -25.94
N LEU A 356 7.47 -3.79 -26.54
CA LEU A 356 7.03 -2.58 -25.85
C LEU A 356 5.68 -2.79 -25.15
N GLN A 357 5.59 -2.42 -23.91
CA GLN A 357 4.35 -2.44 -23.11
C GLN A 357 3.36 -1.41 -23.64
N CYS A 358 2.18 -1.85 -24.02
CA CYS A 358 1.13 -0.99 -24.59
C CYS A 358 0.02 -0.71 -23.60
N ALA A 359 -0.39 -1.71 -22.80
CA ALA A 359 -1.40 -1.57 -21.76
C ALA A 359 -1.17 -2.56 -20.62
N GLU A 360 -1.72 -2.23 -19.46
CA GLU A 360 -1.63 -3.03 -18.24
C GLU A 360 -2.94 -2.97 -17.46
N LEU A 361 -3.44 -4.13 -17.04
CA LEU A 361 -4.53 -4.26 -16.08
C LEU A 361 -4.01 -4.90 -14.79
N GLN A 362 -4.42 -4.33 -13.64
CA GLN A 362 -4.28 -4.95 -12.33
C GLN A 362 -5.59 -4.74 -11.56
N GLU A 363 -6.36 -5.82 -11.38
CA GLU A 363 -7.67 -5.75 -10.74
C GLU A 363 -8.05 -7.08 -10.10
N ARG A 364 -8.83 -7.07 -9.03
CA ARG A 364 -9.38 -8.30 -8.44
C ARG A 364 -10.58 -8.76 -9.25
N LEU A 365 -10.37 -9.73 -10.11
CA LEU A 365 -11.39 -10.25 -11.03
C LEU A 365 -11.57 -11.75 -10.84
N LYS A 366 -12.81 -12.19 -10.93
CA LYS A 366 -13.13 -13.62 -11.06
C LYS A 366 -12.69 -14.12 -12.43
N PRO A 367 -12.39 -15.43 -12.59
CA PRO A 367 -11.90 -15.99 -13.86
C PRO A 367 -12.75 -15.65 -15.09
N TRP A 368 -14.07 -15.57 -14.95
CA TRP A 368 -14.97 -15.23 -16.06
C TRP A 368 -14.90 -13.73 -16.44
N GLU A 369 -14.73 -12.84 -15.45
CA GLU A 369 -14.56 -11.40 -15.68
C GLU A 369 -13.22 -11.12 -16.35
N LEU A 370 -12.16 -11.79 -15.86
CA LEU A 370 -10.82 -11.68 -16.43
C LEU A 370 -10.79 -12.18 -17.88
N ALA A 371 -11.44 -13.31 -18.18
CA ALA A 371 -11.56 -13.82 -19.54
C ALA A 371 -12.21 -12.81 -20.48
N LYS A 372 -13.31 -12.18 -20.04
CA LYS A 372 -14.02 -11.15 -20.81
C LYS A 372 -13.11 -9.96 -21.08
N VAL A 373 -12.45 -9.41 -20.07
CA VAL A 373 -11.56 -8.24 -20.22
C VAL A 373 -10.35 -8.56 -21.09
N ALA A 374 -9.75 -9.74 -20.94
CA ALA A 374 -8.62 -10.17 -21.77
C ALA A 374 -9.03 -10.28 -23.25
N VAL A 375 -10.24 -10.78 -23.56
CA VAL A 375 -10.75 -10.86 -24.93
C VAL A 375 -11.13 -9.49 -25.48
N GLU A 376 -11.72 -8.61 -24.66
CA GLU A 376 -12.00 -7.21 -25.06
C GLU A 376 -10.71 -6.51 -25.47
N LEU A 377 -9.65 -6.60 -24.66
CA LEU A 377 -8.33 -6.05 -24.99
C LEU A 377 -7.73 -6.70 -26.25
N ALA A 378 -7.81 -8.02 -26.36
CA ALA A 378 -7.28 -8.71 -27.53
C ALA A 378 -7.96 -8.25 -28.83
N ARG A 379 -9.28 -8.10 -28.82
CA ARG A 379 -10.04 -7.55 -29.98
C ARG A 379 -9.67 -6.09 -30.27
N GLU A 380 -9.56 -5.26 -29.23
CA GLU A 380 -9.14 -3.86 -29.38
C GLU A 380 -7.75 -3.77 -30.03
N TYR A 381 -6.82 -4.65 -29.64
CA TYR A 381 -5.46 -4.68 -30.19
C TYR A 381 -5.32 -5.59 -31.45
N GLY A 382 -6.30 -5.51 -32.34
CA GLY A 382 -6.25 -6.14 -33.66
C GLY A 382 -6.31 -7.67 -33.63
N ASP A 383 -7.16 -8.22 -32.79
CA ASP A 383 -7.27 -9.65 -32.53
C ASP A 383 -5.94 -10.28 -32.10
N ALA A 384 -5.35 -9.70 -31.08
CA ALA A 384 -4.08 -10.15 -30.51
C ALA A 384 -4.13 -11.61 -30.00
N VAL A 385 -3.00 -12.29 -30.00
CA VAL A 385 -2.91 -13.62 -29.37
C VAL A 385 -3.01 -13.47 -27.85
N ILE A 386 -3.83 -14.31 -27.21
CA ILE A 386 -3.94 -14.35 -25.74
C ILE A 386 -3.08 -15.49 -25.21
N ALA A 387 -2.18 -15.21 -24.26
CA ALA A 387 -1.37 -16.18 -23.55
C ALA A 387 -1.76 -16.15 -22.06
N VAL A 388 -2.52 -17.12 -21.60
CA VAL A 388 -2.90 -17.27 -20.18
C VAL A 388 -1.91 -18.18 -19.48
N GLU A 389 -1.40 -17.78 -18.31
CA GLU A 389 -0.72 -18.70 -17.43
C GLU A 389 -1.74 -19.72 -16.89
N ARG A 390 -1.61 -20.98 -17.31
CA ARG A 390 -2.63 -22.01 -17.03
C ARG A 390 -2.57 -22.64 -15.64
N ASN A 391 -1.61 -22.21 -14.82
CA ASN A 391 -1.50 -22.64 -13.44
C ASN A 391 -2.74 -22.18 -12.63
N ASN A 392 -3.07 -22.89 -11.56
CA ASN A 392 -4.15 -22.53 -10.64
C ASN A 392 -5.47 -22.19 -11.37
N HIS A 393 -5.88 -20.92 -11.34
CA HIS A 393 -7.14 -20.43 -11.90
C HIS A 393 -7.10 -20.21 -13.43
N GLY A 394 -5.92 -20.26 -14.06
CA GLY A 394 -5.76 -20.01 -15.49
C GLY A 394 -6.49 -21.00 -16.38
N ALA A 395 -6.63 -22.25 -15.95
CA ALA A 395 -7.43 -23.24 -16.67
C ALA A 395 -8.92 -22.85 -16.77
N ALA A 396 -9.46 -22.21 -15.73
CA ALA A 396 -10.83 -21.69 -15.74
C ALA A 396 -10.95 -20.48 -16.69
N VAL A 397 -9.98 -19.57 -16.67
CA VAL A 397 -9.94 -18.43 -17.62
C VAL A 397 -9.92 -18.91 -19.05
N LEU A 398 -9.07 -19.88 -19.39
CA LEU A 398 -9.01 -20.50 -20.72
C LEU A 398 -10.35 -21.12 -21.14
N ALA A 399 -11.03 -21.80 -20.22
CA ALA A 399 -12.34 -22.39 -20.48
C ALA A 399 -13.41 -21.32 -20.79
N TYR A 400 -13.38 -20.18 -20.11
CA TYR A 400 -14.29 -19.06 -20.38
C TYR A 400 -13.94 -18.36 -21.70
N ILE A 401 -12.66 -18.18 -22.04
CA ILE A 401 -12.21 -17.62 -23.33
C ILE A 401 -12.74 -18.49 -24.49
N ASP A 402 -12.64 -19.81 -24.38
CA ASP A 402 -13.10 -20.75 -25.40
C ASP A 402 -14.63 -20.81 -25.50
N LYS A 403 -15.30 -21.11 -24.37
CA LYS A 403 -16.73 -21.44 -24.36
C LYS A 403 -17.64 -20.23 -24.35
N SER A 404 -17.29 -19.19 -23.59
CA SER A 404 -18.14 -18.00 -23.41
C SER A 404 -17.79 -16.91 -24.42
N GLU A 405 -16.53 -16.56 -24.55
CA GLU A 405 -16.06 -15.49 -25.43
C GLU A 405 -15.81 -15.95 -26.86
N ARG A 406 -15.70 -17.27 -27.09
CA ARG A 406 -15.45 -17.90 -28.40
C ARG A 406 -14.25 -17.29 -29.12
N TYR A 407 -13.19 -17.00 -28.37
CA TYR A 407 -11.98 -16.43 -28.92
C TYR A 407 -10.95 -17.52 -29.23
N THR A 408 -10.50 -17.59 -30.49
CA THR A 408 -9.69 -18.71 -31.00
C THR A 408 -8.19 -18.42 -31.04
N LYS A 409 -7.76 -17.14 -31.01
CA LYS A 409 -6.34 -16.78 -31.08
C LYS A 409 -5.68 -16.90 -29.71
N VAL A 410 -5.61 -18.11 -29.19
CA VAL A 410 -4.98 -18.41 -27.91
C VAL A 410 -3.64 -19.11 -28.14
N TYR A 411 -2.59 -18.64 -27.44
CA TYR A 411 -1.28 -19.29 -27.47
C TYR A 411 -1.38 -20.73 -26.95
N ARG A 412 -0.64 -21.61 -27.59
CA ARG A 412 -0.59 -23.05 -27.23
C ARG A 412 0.85 -23.49 -27.03
N GLN A 413 1.09 -24.10 -25.90
CA GLN A 413 2.37 -24.76 -25.60
C GLN A 413 2.24 -26.25 -25.96
N GLY A 414 2.76 -26.62 -27.12
CA GLY A 414 2.44 -27.93 -27.73
C GLY A 414 0.96 -28.01 -28.10
N ASN A 415 0.28 -29.05 -27.61
CA ASN A 415 -1.15 -29.23 -27.88
C ASN A 415 -2.07 -28.57 -26.84
N GLU A 416 -1.53 -27.98 -25.78
CA GLU A 416 -2.33 -27.43 -24.70
C GLU A 416 -2.41 -25.93 -24.78
N ALA A 417 -3.61 -25.37 -24.58
CA ALA A 417 -3.83 -23.93 -24.54
C ALA A 417 -3.17 -23.30 -23.29
N GLY A 418 -2.61 -22.10 -23.47
CA GLY A 418 -1.96 -21.34 -22.41
C GLY A 418 -0.49 -21.70 -22.18
N TRP A 419 0.13 -20.98 -21.28
CA TRP A 419 1.51 -21.14 -20.83
C TRP A 419 1.56 -21.89 -19.49
N LEU A 420 2.42 -22.90 -19.35
CA LEU A 420 2.65 -23.59 -18.08
C LEU A 420 3.93 -23.09 -17.41
N THR A 421 3.79 -22.40 -16.29
CA THR A 421 4.92 -22.05 -15.44
C THR A 421 5.28 -23.22 -14.55
N THR A 422 6.53 -23.67 -14.63
CA THR A 422 7.09 -24.77 -13.86
C THR A 422 8.28 -24.32 -13.04
N VAL A 423 8.75 -25.16 -12.11
CA VAL A 423 9.99 -24.91 -11.35
C VAL A 423 11.19 -24.71 -12.29
N ALA A 424 11.17 -25.32 -13.47
CA ALA A 424 12.24 -25.21 -14.46
C ALA A 424 12.09 -23.98 -15.38
N SER A 425 10.85 -23.56 -15.71
CA SER A 425 10.60 -22.40 -16.60
C SER A 425 10.61 -21.08 -15.88
N LYS A 426 10.11 -20.99 -14.64
CA LYS A 426 10.06 -19.74 -13.86
C LYS A 426 11.41 -19.03 -13.77
N PRO A 427 12.54 -19.68 -13.38
CA PRO A 427 13.85 -19.02 -13.35
C PRO A 427 14.31 -18.48 -14.71
N LYS A 428 13.99 -19.18 -15.81
CA LYS A 428 14.36 -18.74 -17.16
C LYS A 428 13.54 -17.52 -17.59
N MET A 429 12.25 -17.49 -17.26
CA MET A 429 11.36 -16.34 -17.55
C MET A 429 11.80 -15.10 -16.78
N THR A 430 12.06 -15.23 -15.48
CA THR A 430 12.47 -14.11 -14.63
C THR A 430 13.87 -13.61 -14.97
N ALA A 431 14.83 -14.50 -15.26
CA ALA A 431 16.15 -14.11 -15.74
C ALA A 431 16.08 -13.35 -17.07
N ARG A 432 15.21 -13.82 -18.00
CA ARG A 432 14.97 -13.11 -19.27
C ARG A 432 14.41 -11.71 -19.05
N LEU A 433 13.45 -11.57 -18.15
CA LEU A 433 12.89 -10.27 -17.79
C LEU A 433 13.97 -9.35 -17.20
N GLY A 434 14.87 -9.87 -16.35
CA GLY A 434 16.02 -9.14 -15.83
C GLY A 434 16.93 -8.62 -16.93
N THR A 435 17.32 -9.50 -17.87
CA THR A 435 18.13 -9.08 -19.04
C THR A 435 17.46 -7.95 -19.84
N LEU A 436 16.12 -8.03 -20.04
CA LEU A 436 15.40 -6.97 -20.76
C LEU A 436 15.34 -5.66 -19.98
N LEU A 437 15.22 -5.71 -18.65
CA LEU A 437 15.26 -4.51 -17.80
C LEU A 437 16.63 -3.81 -17.84
N GLU A 438 17.72 -4.56 -18.01
CA GLU A 438 19.07 -4.03 -18.13
C GLU A 438 19.38 -3.51 -19.55
N GLU A 439 19.02 -4.27 -20.59
CA GLU A 439 19.39 -4.01 -21.98
C GLU A 439 18.41 -3.09 -22.73
N GLN A 440 17.11 -3.13 -22.39
CA GLN A 440 16.00 -2.44 -23.07
C GLN A 440 14.98 -1.94 -22.06
N PRO A 441 15.36 -1.15 -21.04
CA PRO A 441 14.44 -0.70 -19.99
C PRO A 441 13.24 0.10 -20.55
N GLU A 442 13.44 0.80 -21.67
CA GLU A 442 12.45 1.62 -22.33
C GLU A 442 11.20 0.86 -22.83
N ILE A 443 11.25 -0.47 -22.91
CA ILE A 443 10.06 -1.25 -23.25
C ILE A 443 9.04 -1.38 -22.09
N PHE A 444 9.43 -1.02 -20.88
CA PHE A 444 8.60 -1.10 -19.67
C PHE A 444 8.05 0.28 -19.31
N GLN A 445 6.74 0.47 -19.41
CA GLN A 445 6.08 1.76 -19.26
C GLN A 445 5.30 1.88 -17.93
N SER A 446 5.12 0.79 -17.18
CA SER A 446 4.35 0.78 -15.95
C SER A 446 5.20 0.97 -14.70
N ARG A 447 4.94 2.06 -13.96
CA ARG A 447 5.51 2.25 -12.63
C ARG A 447 5.05 1.18 -11.63
N ARG A 448 3.83 0.61 -11.81
CA ARG A 448 3.34 -0.50 -10.96
C ARG A 448 4.16 -1.76 -11.18
N LEU A 449 4.37 -2.15 -12.45
CA LEU A 449 5.22 -3.28 -12.83
C LEU A 449 6.65 -3.09 -12.32
N LEU A 450 7.25 -1.92 -12.55
CA LEU A 450 8.60 -1.61 -12.07
C LEU A 450 8.70 -1.65 -10.54
N GLY A 451 7.63 -1.22 -9.84
CA GLY A 451 7.50 -1.35 -8.40
C GLY A 451 7.47 -2.81 -7.92
N GLU A 452 6.73 -3.70 -8.59
CA GLU A 452 6.76 -5.14 -8.32
C GLU A 452 8.13 -5.75 -8.64
N CYS A 453 8.77 -5.36 -9.75
CA CYS A 453 10.14 -5.79 -10.07
C CYS A 453 11.13 -5.43 -8.94
N ARG A 454 10.99 -4.27 -8.34
CA ARG A 454 11.84 -3.81 -7.24
C ARG A 454 11.69 -4.65 -5.96
N THR A 455 10.50 -5.18 -5.73
CA THR A 455 10.19 -6.05 -4.58
C THR A 455 10.28 -7.53 -4.89
N PHE A 456 10.65 -7.89 -6.12
CA PHE A 456 10.87 -9.26 -6.53
C PHE A 456 12.25 -9.73 -6.09
N VAL A 457 12.29 -10.71 -5.18
CA VAL A 457 13.53 -11.13 -4.50
C VAL A 457 13.93 -12.56 -4.83
N GLY A 458 15.25 -12.79 -4.85
CA GLY A 458 15.82 -14.12 -4.83
C GLY A 458 15.66 -14.73 -3.43
N ARG A 459 15.21 -15.97 -3.35
CA ARG A 459 15.08 -16.76 -2.11
C ARG A 459 16.07 -17.94 -2.12
N GLU A 460 16.26 -18.54 -0.96
CA GLU A 460 17.08 -19.75 -0.83
C GLU A 460 16.66 -20.85 -1.82
N ARG A 461 17.64 -21.63 -2.30
CA ARG A 461 17.48 -22.69 -3.30
C ARG A 461 17.03 -22.22 -4.69
N GLY A 462 17.37 -20.97 -5.08
CA GLY A 462 17.09 -20.45 -6.42
C GLY A 462 15.61 -20.17 -6.72
N LYS A 463 14.76 -20.11 -5.71
CA LYS A 463 13.38 -19.65 -5.86
C LYS A 463 13.36 -18.13 -5.98
N THR A 464 12.41 -17.61 -6.76
CA THR A 464 12.18 -16.18 -6.90
C THR A 464 10.70 -15.87 -6.68
N GLY A 465 10.38 -14.65 -6.23
CA GLY A 465 9.01 -14.20 -6.03
C GLY A 465 8.94 -12.89 -5.27
N ALA A 466 7.74 -12.36 -5.09
CA ALA A 466 7.51 -11.16 -4.32
C ALA A 466 8.06 -11.26 -2.89
N ALA A 467 8.59 -10.18 -2.36
CA ALA A 467 8.90 -10.06 -0.93
C ALA A 467 7.59 -10.21 -0.12
N ASN A 468 7.70 -10.60 1.16
CA ASN A 468 6.51 -10.80 1.99
C ASN A 468 5.69 -9.50 2.08
N GLY A 469 4.39 -9.59 1.75
CA GLY A 469 3.47 -8.45 1.73
C GLY A 469 3.50 -7.63 0.44
N SER A 470 4.24 -8.08 -0.58
CA SER A 470 4.25 -7.53 -1.93
C SER A 470 3.63 -8.53 -2.91
N HIS A 471 3.30 -8.06 -4.11
CA HIS A 471 2.74 -8.84 -5.21
C HIS A 471 3.78 -9.05 -6.32
N ASP A 472 3.62 -10.10 -7.13
CA ASP A 472 4.41 -10.37 -8.34
C ASP A 472 3.55 -10.70 -9.56
N ASP A 473 2.25 -10.39 -9.51
CA ASP A 473 1.27 -10.72 -10.55
C ASP A 473 1.59 -10.02 -11.88
N LEU A 474 1.94 -8.72 -11.84
CA LEU A 474 2.34 -7.96 -13.02
C LEU A 474 3.68 -8.45 -13.58
N VAL A 475 4.63 -8.79 -12.70
CA VAL A 475 5.94 -9.37 -13.08
C VAL A 475 5.73 -10.71 -13.78
N MET A 476 4.87 -11.58 -13.25
CA MET A 476 4.59 -12.88 -13.84
C MET A 476 3.87 -12.75 -15.18
N ALA A 477 2.84 -11.90 -15.28
CA ALA A 477 2.17 -11.63 -16.55
C ALA A 477 3.15 -11.10 -17.62
N MET A 478 4.05 -10.16 -17.25
CA MET A 478 5.07 -9.64 -18.17
C MET A 478 6.11 -10.70 -18.54
N ALA A 479 6.54 -11.53 -17.59
CA ALA A 479 7.47 -12.63 -17.85
C ALA A 479 6.88 -13.67 -18.83
N VAL A 480 5.57 -13.97 -18.73
CA VAL A 480 4.83 -14.77 -19.70
C VAL A 480 4.81 -14.08 -21.06
N ALA A 481 4.45 -12.77 -21.10
CA ALA A 481 4.38 -11.99 -22.34
C ALA A 481 5.71 -12.05 -23.12
N GLN A 482 6.82 -11.72 -22.47
CA GLN A 482 8.13 -11.69 -23.12
C GLN A 482 8.63 -13.09 -23.51
N SER A 483 8.28 -14.13 -22.72
CA SER A 483 8.65 -15.51 -23.04
C SER A 483 7.89 -16.04 -24.26
N VAL A 484 6.58 -15.84 -24.32
CA VAL A 484 5.73 -16.23 -25.47
C VAL A 484 6.14 -15.47 -26.71
N ARG A 485 6.39 -14.16 -26.61
CA ARG A 485 6.91 -13.33 -27.71
C ARG A 485 8.15 -13.96 -28.35
N MET A 486 9.12 -14.36 -27.53
CA MET A 486 10.37 -14.96 -28.02
C MET A 486 10.16 -16.31 -28.70
N GLU A 487 9.23 -17.13 -28.22
CA GLU A 487 8.91 -18.40 -28.88
C GLU A 487 8.21 -18.18 -30.24
N MET A 488 7.35 -17.15 -30.32
CA MET A 488 6.63 -16.80 -31.55
C MET A 488 7.51 -16.15 -32.63
N VAL A 489 8.65 -15.52 -32.23
CA VAL A 489 9.60 -14.87 -33.16
C VAL A 489 10.66 -15.87 -33.66
N ARG A 490 10.94 -16.95 -32.92
CA ARG A 490 11.85 -18.00 -33.42
C ARG A 490 11.24 -18.67 -34.64
N PRO A 491 11.94 -18.69 -35.82
CA PRO A 491 11.48 -19.50 -36.93
C PRO A 491 11.39 -20.95 -36.45
N SER A 492 10.25 -21.61 -36.76
CA SER A 492 10.10 -23.05 -36.52
C SER A 492 11.35 -23.74 -37.08
N ARG A 493 12.13 -24.42 -36.24
CA ARG A 493 13.16 -25.35 -36.73
C ARG A 493 12.43 -26.42 -37.57
N GLY A 494 12.37 -26.13 -38.87
CA GLY A 494 11.95 -27.14 -39.84
C GLY A 494 12.77 -28.39 -39.64
N SER A 495 12.11 -29.53 -39.61
CA SER A 495 12.72 -30.85 -39.60
C SER A 495 13.66 -30.97 -40.81
N TRP A 496 14.96 -30.80 -40.60
CA TRP A 496 15.99 -31.24 -41.53
C TRP A 496 16.21 -32.77 -41.36
N ALA A 497 15.17 -33.52 -41.60
CA ALA A 497 15.28 -34.99 -41.61
C ALA A 497 14.29 -35.57 -42.63
N ASP A 498 14.44 -35.20 -43.89
CA ASP A 498 13.96 -35.99 -45.02
C ASP A 498 14.58 -35.40 -46.30
N GLY A 499 15.74 -35.94 -46.68
CA GLY A 499 16.37 -35.55 -47.94
C GLY A 499 17.79 -36.05 -48.16
N ILE A 500 18.04 -37.30 -47.77
CA ILE A 500 19.12 -38.10 -48.38
C ILE A 500 18.58 -39.51 -48.62
N ARG A 501 18.12 -39.70 -49.82
CA ARG A 501 18.21 -40.94 -50.58
C ARG A 501 18.39 -40.61 -52.06
#